data_2ad415cc0e01ccd1c3420e6dfc2add08
#
_entry.id   2ad415cc0e01ccd1c3420e6dfc2add08
#
_cell.length_a   1.000
_cell.length_b   1.000
_cell.length_c   1.000
_cell.angle_alpha   90.00
_cell.angle_beta   90.00
_cell.angle_gamma   90.00
#
_symmetry.space_group_name_H-M   'P 1'
#
loop_
_entity.id
_entity.type
_entity.pdbx_description
1 polymer ?
#
loop_
_entity_poly.entity_id
_entity_poly.type
_entity_poly.pdbx_seq_one_letter_code
_entity_poly.pdbx_strand_id
1 'polypeptide(L)'
;MTSQRKIEANRRNAKRSTGPKTVLGKKRSRANALKHGLAAAMLRPVEKPDDRELYEALLGSGHSTSAQREQALAIVEATSELEYVRSIRTKIVQSLDDIHFMCCDLVDAVLSTERYERRALARRRKASKILLKETSVDASVAKRSQT
;
A
#
# COMPACT_ATOMS: atom_id res chain seq x y z
N MET A 1 -13.25 -15.92 -7.32
CA MET A 1 -14.28 -15.42 -6.40
C MET A 1 -14.54 -16.45 -5.31
N THR A 2 -14.60 -16.05 -4.04
CA THR A 2 -14.84 -16.99 -2.92
C THR A 2 -16.35 -17.21 -2.79
N SER A 3 -16.82 -18.49 -2.77
CA SER A 3 -18.25 -18.78 -2.70
C SER A 3 -18.87 -18.34 -1.36
N GLN A 4 -20.15 -17.95 -1.39
CA GLN A 4 -20.95 -17.53 -0.22
C GLN A 4 -20.87 -18.55 0.93
N ARG A 5 -20.95 -19.84 0.61
CA ARG A 5 -20.79 -20.96 1.55
C ARG A 5 -19.45 -20.94 2.31
N LYS A 6 -18.36 -20.58 1.62
CA LYS A 6 -17.02 -20.49 2.21
C LYS A 6 -16.90 -19.29 3.16
N ILE A 7 -17.54 -18.19 2.81
CA ILE A 7 -17.60 -16.98 3.64
C ILE A 7 -18.37 -17.25 4.94
N GLU A 8 -19.51 -17.91 4.86
CA GLU A 8 -20.31 -18.27 6.04
C GLU A 8 -19.64 -19.31 6.94
N ALA A 9 -18.98 -20.30 6.35
CA ALA A 9 -18.16 -21.27 7.10
C ALA A 9 -17.01 -20.58 7.84
N ASN A 10 -16.29 -19.67 7.19
CA ASN A 10 -15.22 -18.90 7.82
C ASN A 10 -15.73 -18.01 8.95
N ARG A 11 -16.89 -17.35 8.80
CA ARG A 11 -17.54 -16.57 9.87
C ARG A 11 -17.91 -17.43 11.07
N ARG A 12 -18.45 -18.64 10.86
CA ARG A 12 -18.76 -19.57 11.94
C ARG A 12 -17.50 -20.04 12.65
N ASN A 13 -16.44 -20.39 11.92
CA ASN A 13 -15.17 -20.81 12.49
C ASN A 13 -14.48 -19.66 13.27
N ALA A 14 -14.55 -18.43 12.77
CA ALA A 14 -14.02 -17.26 13.47
C ALA A 14 -14.71 -17.02 14.83
N LYS A 15 -16.04 -17.22 14.91
CA LYS A 15 -16.79 -17.11 16.18
C LYS A 15 -16.41 -18.20 17.21
N ARG A 16 -15.95 -19.36 16.75
CA ARG A 16 -15.48 -20.49 17.60
C ARG A 16 -14.00 -20.38 17.98
N SER A 17 -13.23 -19.57 17.26
CA SER A 17 -11.81 -19.40 17.50
C SER A 17 -11.57 -18.47 18.69
N THR A 18 -11.06 -19.06 19.77
CA THR A 18 -10.72 -18.30 21.00
C THR A 18 -9.30 -17.76 21.01
N GLY A 19 -8.58 -17.89 19.88
CA GLY A 19 -7.18 -17.49 19.77
C GLY A 19 -6.22 -18.36 20.60
N PRO A 20 -4.91 -18.05 20.60
CA PRO A 20 -3.92 -18.84 21.33
C PRO A 20 -4.06 -18.64 22.85
N LYS A 21 -4.21 -19.76 23.58
CA LYS A 21 -4.33 -19.78 25.06
C LYS A 21 -2.98 -19.84 25.77
N THR A 22 -1.96 -20.43 25.14
CA THR A 22 -0.63 -20.59 25.75
C THR A 22 0.22 -19.33 25.59
N VAL A 23 1.15 -19.10 26.53
CA VAL A 23 2.10 -17.97 26.49
C VAL A 23 2.90 -17.98 25.19
N LEU A 24 3.36 -19.15 24.76
CA LEU A 24 4.12 -19.36 23.52
C LEU A 24 3.26 -19.09 22.28
N GLY A 25 2.01 -19.54 22.29
CA GLY A 25 1.04 -19.27 21.23
C GLY A 25 0.69 -17.77 21.13
N LYS A 26 0.54 -17.08 22.26
CA LYS A 26 0.36 -15.62 22.31
C LYS A 26 1.59 -14.89 21.75
N LYS A 27 2.81 -15.32 22.10
CA LYS A 27 4.06 -14.78 21.54
C LYS A 27 4.13 -14.95 20.03
N ARG A 28 3.83 -16.16 19.49
CA ARG A 28 3.77 -16.43 18.04
C ARG A 28 2.70 -15.58 17.33
N SER A 29 1.50 -15.49 17.92
CA SER A 29 0.42 -14.66 17.36
C SER A 29 0.80 -13.19 17.33
N ARG A 30 1.47 -12.70 18.39
CA ARG A 30 2.00 -11.32 18.47
C ARG A 30 3.09 -11.06 17.44
N ALA A 31 4.01 -12.03 17.22
CA ALA A 31 5.04 -11.94 16.20
C ALA A 31 4.42 -11.93 14.79
N ASN A 32 3.39 -12.75 14.54
CA ASN A 32 2.65 -12.71 13.28
C ASN A 32 1.89 -11.39 13.09
N ALA A 33 1.31 -10.83 14.15
CA ALA A 33 0.68 -9.51 14.10
C ALA A 33 1.70 -8.40 13.80
N LEU A 34 2.93 -8.50 14.31
CA LEU A 34 4.05 -7.60 13.97
C LEU A 34 4.52 -7.78 12.53
N LYS A 35 4.60 -9.02 12.02
CA LYS A 35 4.87 -9.29 10.61
C LYS A 35 3.78 -8.69 9.70
N HIS A 36 2.54 -8.64 10.18
CA HIS A 36 1.40 -7.98 9.51
C HIS A 36 1.17 -6.53 9.99
N GLY A 37 1.86 -6.07 11.01
CA GLY A 37 1.79 -4.71 11.55
C GLY A 37 2.24 -3.64 10.57
N LEU A 38 3.04 -4.03 9.56
CA LEU A 38 3.29 -3.22 8.37
C LEU A 38 1.98 -2.76 7.72
N ALA A 39 0.99 -3.64 7.59
CA ALA A 39 -0.32 -3.28 7.03
C ALA A 39 -1.08 -2.26 7.90
N ALA A 40 -1.01 -2.38 9.22
CA ALA A 40 -1.66 -1.44 10.15
C ALA A 40 -0.94 -0.08 10.19
N ALA A 41 0.38 -0.07 10.08
CA ALA A 41 1.16 1.15 10.02
C ALA A 41 1.00 1.89 8.68
N MET A 42 0.71 1.18 7.59
CA MET A 42 0.39 1.73 6.28
C MET A 42 -1.01 2.35 6.20
N LEU A 43 -1.92 1.98 7.10
CA LEU A 43 -3.27 2.55 7.20
C LEU A 43 -3.30 3.91 7.93
N ARG A 44 -2.17 4.38 8.46
CA ARG A 44 -2.10 5.73 9.02
C ARG A 44 -1.80 6.72 7.90
N PRO A 45 -2.71 7.64 7.60
CA PRO A 45 -2.44 8.73 6.69
C PRO A 45 -1.33 9.58 7.33
N VAL A 46 -0.12 9.42 6.84
CA VAL A 46 0.94 10.39 7.10
C VAL A 46 0.79 11.43 5.99
N GLU A 47 0.02 12.45 6.27
CA GLU A 47 0.02 13.64 5.42
C GLU A 47 1.42 14.25 5.49
N LYS A 48 2.19 14.02 4.44
CA LYS A 48 3.47 14.69 4.25
C LYS A 48 3.23 15.95 3.45
N PRO A 49 3.95 17.03 3.71
CA PRO A 49 3.87 18.25 2.89
C PRO A 49 4.11 17.96 1.40
N ASP A 50 5.04 17.05 1.09
CA ASP A 50 5.35 16.63 -0.28
C ASP A 50 4.17 15.94 -1.00
N ASP A 51 3.27 15.31 -0.26
CA ASP A 51 2.09 14.62 -0.81
C ASP A 51 1.13 15.63 -1.47
N ARG A 52 1.01 16.82 -0.90
CA ARG A 52 0.17 17.89 -1.44
C ARG A 52 0.77 18.49 -2.72
N GLU A 53 2.08 18.77 -2.71
CA GLU A 53 2.77 19.29 -3.90
C GLU A 53 2.68 18.30 -5.06
N LEU A 54 2.89 17.00 -4.80
CA LEU A 54 2.74 15.95 -5.80
C LEU A 54 1.31 15.90 -6.35
N TYR A 55 0.31 16.00 -5.48
CA TYR A 55 -1.09 16.01 -5.89
C TYR A 55 -1.42 17.19 -6.81
N GLU A 56 -0.99 18.39 -6.42
CA GLU A 56 -1.20 19.61 -7.20
C GLU A 56 -0.45 19.56 -8.55
N ALA A 57 0.77 19.01 -8.55
CA ALA A 57 1.55 18.81 -9.78
C ALA A 57 0.91 17.81 -10.76
N LEU A 58 0.26 16.76 -10.24
CA LEU A 58 -0.43 15.75 -11.07
C LEU A 58 -1.70 16.31 -11.74
N LEU A 59 -2.37 17.26 -11.11
CA LEU A 59 -3.62 17.85 -11.62
C LEU A 59 -3.36 19.07 -12.52
N GLY A 60 -2.20 19.70 -12.37
CA GLY A 60 -1.88 20.95 -13.08
C GLY A 60 -2.79 22.10 -12.68
N SER A 61 -2.70 23.23 -13.39
CA SER A 61 -3.46 24.48 -13.11
C SER A 61 -4.84 24.51 -13.77
N GLY A 62 -5.29 23.44 -14.40
CA GLY A 62 -6.56 23.36 -15.14
C GLY A 62 -7.73 22.81 -14.31
N HIS A 63 -8.93 22.85 -14.93
CA HIS A 63 -10.09 22.17 -14.35
C HIS A 63 -9.91 20.66 -14.43
N SER A 64 -9.77 20.01 -13.27
CA SER A 64 -9.64 18.57 -13.17
C SER A 64 -10.99 17.89 -12.90
N THR A 65 -11.28 16.80 -13.59
CA THR A 65 -12.47 15.99 -13.35
C THR A 65 -12.38 15.24 -12.01
N SER A 66 -13.53 14.80 -11.50
CA SER A 66 -13.55 13.97 -10.26
C SER A 66 -12.72 12.71 -10.42
N ALA A 67 -12.76 12.07 -11.60
CA ALA A 67 -11.99 10.88 -11.90
C ALA A 67 -10.47 11.16 -11.89
N GLN A 68 -10.03 12.26 -12.49
CA GLN A 68 -8.62 12.68 -12.44
C GLN A 68 -8.13 12.91 -11.02
N ARG A 69 -8.93 13.56 -10.18
CA ARG A 69 -8.59 13.77 -8.75
C ARG A 69 -8.46 12.47 -7.98
N GLU A 70 -9.36 11.51 -8.22
CA GLU A 70 -9.30 10.18 -7.61
C GLU A 70 -8.01 9.44 -8.03
N GLN A 71 -7.64 9.49 -9.30
CA GLN A 71 -6.41 8.84 -9.78
C GLN A 71 -5.15 9.54 -9.27
N ALA A 72 -5.14 10.88 -9.20
CA ALA A 72 -4.04 11.63 -8.61
C ALA A 72 -3.85 11.26 -7.12
N LEU A 73 -4.93 11.20 -6.35
CA LEU A 73 -4.89 10.77 -4.95
C LEU A 73 -4.35 9.35 -4.81
N ALA A 74 -4.81 8.42 -5.66
CA ALA A 74 -4.31 7.04 -5.66
C ALA A 74 -2.80 6.94 -5.99
N ILE A 75 -2.27 7.84 -6.83
CA ILE A 75 -0.83 7.92 -7.13
C ILE A 75 -0.07 8.42 -5.89
N VAL A 76 -0.54 9.48 -5.25
CA VAL A 76 0.07 10.06 -4.05
C VAL A 76 0.11 9.04 -2.93
N GLU A 77 -1.02 8.40 -2.60
CA GLU A 77 -1.09 7.35 -1.58
C GLU A 77 -0.13 6.19 -1.86
N ALA A 78 -0.09 5.71 -3.11
CA ALA A 78 0.81 4.63 -3.48
C ALA A 78 2.29 5.04 -3.42
N THR A 79 2.62 6.31 -3.67
CA THR A 79 3.97 6.85 -3.56
C THR A 79 4.41 6.94 -2.09
N SER A 80 3.57 7.48 -1.22
CA SER A 80 3.83 7.55 0.23
C SER A 80 3.97 6.15 0.84
N GLU A 81 3.15 5.19 0.39
CA GLU A 81 3.28 3.79 0.81
C GLU A 81 4.62 3.18 0.39
N LEU A 82 5.08 3.44 -0.84
CA LEU A 82 6.37 2.97 -1.33
C LEU A 82 7.54 3.53 -0.50
N GLU A 83 7.53 4.82 -0.20
CA GLU A 83 8.56 5.46 0.63
C GLU A 83 8.59 4.88 2.04
N TYR A 84 7.41 4.66 2.62
CA TYR A 84 7.30 4.04 3.93
C TYR A 84 7.86 2.62 3.94
N VAL A 85 7.49 1.78 2.97
CA VAL A 85 8.02 0.41 2.85
C VAL A 85 9.54 0.42 2.70
N ARG A 86 10.07 1.32 1.89
CA ARG A 86 11.53 1.46 1.68
C ARG A 86 12.23 1.91 2.96
N SER A 87 11.65 2.84 3.71
CA SER A 87 12.23 3.28 4.99
C SER A 87 12.30 2.14 6.01
N ILE A 88 11.27 1.30 6.08
CA ILE A 88 11.28 0.11 6.93
C ILE A 88 12.34 -0.89 6.47
N ARG A 89 12.41 -1.16 5.16
CA ARG A 89 13.43 -2.06 4.60
C ARG A 89 14.83 -1.59 4.94
N THR A 90 15.11 -0.29 4.80
CA THR A 90 16.41 0.29 5.17
C THR A 90 16.72 0.08 6.66
N LYS A 91 15.74 0.31 7.55
CA LYS A 91 15.91 0.07 8.99
C LYS A 91 16.18 -1.40 9.32
N ILE A 92 15.50 -2.33 8.64
CA ILE A 92 15.72 -3.77 8.80
C ILE A 92 17.15 -4.12 8.35
N VAL A 93 17.59 -3.62 7.20
CA VAL A 93 18.95 -3.87 6.68
C VAL A 93 20.00 -3.28 7.60
N GLN A 94 19.82 -2.05 8.07
CA GLN A 94 20.75 -1.42 9.03
C GLN A 94 20.85 -2.20 10.35
N SER A 95 19.75 -2.79 10.82
CA SER A 95 19.79 -3.63 12.02
C SER A 95 20.54 -4.96 11.82
N LEU A 96 20.78 -5.38 10.57
CA LEU A 96 21.57 -6.57 10.24
C LEU A 96 23.07 -6.33 10.43
N ASP A 97 23.56 -5.11 10.20
CA ASP A 97 24.97 -4.76 10.36
C ASP A 97 25.42 -4.85 11.84
N ASP A 98 24.48 -4.65 12.77
CA ASP A 98 24.72 -4.73 14.21
C ASP A 98 24.64 -6.15 14.80
N ILE A 99 24.12 -7.13 14.05
CA ILE A 99 23.86 -8.47 14.55
C ILE A 99 24.63 -9.52 13.73
N HIS A 100 25.66 -10.08 14.33
CA HIS A 100 26.51 -11.16 13.77
C HIS A 100 25.76 -12.50 13.55
N PHE A 101 24.44 -12.55 13.74
CA PHE A 101 23.62 -13.74 13.63
C PHE A 101 22.48 -13.54 12.64
N MET A 102 22.60 -14.13 11.45
CA MET A 102 21.51 -14.21 10.46
C MET A 102 20.30 -14.91 11.06
N CYS A 103 19.35 -14.16 11.54
CA CYS A 103 18.08 -14.72 12.00
C CYS A 103 17.12 -14.85 10.82
N CYS A 104 16.61 -16.06 10.54
CA CYS A 104 15.64 -16.34 9.48
C CYS A 104 14.43 -15.41 9.53
N ASP A 105 14.07 -14.92 10.71
CA ASP A 105 12.98 -13.95 10.90
C ASP A 105 13.22 -12.59 10.22
N LEU A 106 14.46 -12.15 10.09
CA LEU A 106 14.83 -10.90 9.41
C LEU A 106 14.74 -11.05 7.89
N VAL A 107 15.15 -12.18 7.35
CA VAL A 107 14.99 -12.49 5.92
C VAL A 107 13.51 -12.51 5.56
N ASP A 108 12.68 -13.17 6.36
CA ASP A 108 11.22 -13.18 6.18
C ASP A 108 10.62 -11.77 6.26
N ALA A 109 11.14 -10.91 7.14
CA ALA A 109 10.71 -9.52 7.24
C ALA A 109 11.04 -8.74 5.95
N VAL A 110 12.25 -8.87 5.42
CA VAL A 110 12.64 -8.24 4.13
C VAL A 110 11.78 -8.74 2.99
N LEU A 111 11.58 -10.08 2.87
CA LEU A 111 10.73 -10.66 1.84
C LEU A 111 9.27 -10.20 1.95
N SER A 112 8.78 -9.95 3.16
CA SER A 112 7.44 -9.40 3.35
C SER A 112 7.33 -7.97 2.81
N THR A 113 8.37 -7.14 2.95
CA THR A 113 8.38 -5.76 2.41
C THR A 113 8.27 -5.75 0.89
N GLU A 114 8.87 -6.71 0.18
CA GLU A 114 8.76 -6.81 -1.29
C GLU A 114 7.32 -6.97 -1.78
N ARG A 115 6.49 -7.73 -1.07
CA ARG A 115 5.08 -7.88 -1.44
C ARG A 115 4.32 -6.57 -1.38
N TYR A 116 4.58 -5.78 -0.36
CA TYR A 116 3.97 -4.45 -0.20
C TYR A 116 4.47 -3.49 -1.28
N GLU A 117 5.77 -3.48 -1.54
CA GLU A 117 6.37 -2.67 -2.60
C GLU A 117 5.77 -2.99 -3.97
N ARG A 118 5.66 -4.28 -4.34
CA ARG A 118 5.02 -4.71 -5.60
C ARG A 118 3.56 -4.26 -5.70
N ARG A 119 2.80 -4.33 -4.61
CA ARG A 119 1.39 -3.90 -4.59
C ARG A 119 1.26 -2.39 -4.78
N ALA A 120 2.06 -1.61 -4.08
CA ALA A 120 2.06 -0.16 -4.20
C ALA A 120 2.49 0.29 -5.60
N LEU A 121 3.54 -0.33 -6.18
CA LEU A 121 3.96 -0.09 -7.56
C LEU A 121 2.86 -0.43 -8.57
N ALA A 122 2.16 -1.55 -8.39
CA ALA A 122 1.06 -1.94 -9.28
C ALA A 122 -0.09 -0.94 -9.22
N ARG A 123 -0.48 -0.46 -8.02
CA ARG A 123 -1.51 0.57 -7.84
C ARG A 123 -1.09 1.87 -8.51
N ARG A 124 0.12 2.35 -8.26
CA ARG A 124 0.66 3.56 -8.88
C ARG A 124 0.64 3.48 -10.40
N ARG A 125 1.15 2.38 -10.98
CA ARG A 125 1.15 2.17 -12.44
C ARG A 125 -0.25 2.14 -13.03
N LYS A 126 -1.22 1.50 -12.35
CA LYS A 126 -2.61 1.46 -12.80
C LYS A 126 -3.22 2.86 -12.81
N ALA A 127 -3.09 3.60 -11.72
CA ALA A 127 -3.62 4.96 -11.59
C ALA A 127 -2.98 5.91 -12.59
N SER A 128 -1.65 5.86 -12.77
CA SER A 128 -0.94 6.67 -13.77
C SER A 128 -1.40 6.40 -15.20
N LYS A 129 -1.64 5.12 -15.57
CA LYS A 129 -2.16 4.78 -16.89
C LYS A 129 -3.57 5.33 -17.14
N ILE A 130 -4.42 5.33 -16.13
CA ILE A 130 -5.78 5.87 -16.22
C ILE A 130 -5.71 7.39 -16.35
N LEU A 131 -4.95 8.05 -15.51
CA LEU A 131 -4.78 9.51 -15.54
C LEU A 131 -4.27 9.98 -16.89
N LEU A 132 -3.25 9.33 -17.45
CA LEU A 132 -2.70 9.65 -18.78
C LEU A 132 -3.73 9.49 -19.91
N LYS A 133 -4.61 8.49 -19.83
CA LYS A 133 -5.68 8.32 -20.82
C LYS A 133 -6.71 9.46 -20.71
N GLU A 134 -7.12 9.82 -19.54
CA GLU A 134 -8.10 10.88 -19.31
C GLU A 134 -7.55 12.23 -19.77
N THR A 135 -6.31 12.57 -19.44
CA THR A 135 -5.67 13.81 -19.90
C THR A 135 -5.50 13.86 -21.42
N SER A 136 -5.24 12.72 -22.06
CA SER A 136 -5.12 12.65 -23.53
C SER A 136 -6.46 12.85 -24.23
N VAL A 137 -7.56 12.38 -23.66
CA VAL A 137 -8.93 12.56 -24.17
C VAL A 137 -9.32 14.03 -24.06
N ASP A 138 -9.09 14.67 -22.91
CA ASP A 138 -9.41 16.07 -22.69
C ASP A 138 -8.65 16.99 -23.68
N ALA A 139 -7.36 16.70 -23.90
CA ALA A 139 -6.55 17.44 -24.89
C ALA A 139 -7.08 17.28 -26.34
N SER A 140 -7.62 16.11 -26.67
CA SER A 140 -8.21 15.85 -28.00
C SER A 140 -9.54 16.55 -28.19
N VAL A 141 -10.37 16.65 -27.15
CA VAL A 141 -11.66 17.36 -27.17
C VAL A 141 -11.42 18.88 -27.25
N ALA A 142 -10.47 19.39 -26.48
CA ALA A 142 -10.13 20.82 -26.52
C ALA A 142 -9.65 21.27 -27.91
N LYS A 143 -8.91 20.45 -28.64
CA LYS A 143 -8.49 20.75 -30.01
C LYS A 143 -9.64 20.78 -31.01
N ARG A 144 -10.68 19.93 -30.82
CA ARG A 144 -11.86 19.90 -31.71
C ARG A 144 -12.83 21.07 -31.50
N SER A 145 -12.82 21.67 -30.33
CA SER A 145 -13.69 22.81 -30.02
C SER A 145 -13.10 24.17 -30.48
N GLN A 146 -11.87 24.20 -30.96
CA GLN A 146 -11.18 25.39 -31.49
C GLN A 146 -11.16 25.47 -33.03
N THR A 147 -11.72 24.47 -33.69
CA THR A 147 -11.88 24.42 -35.18
C THR A 147 -13.33 24.65 -35.56
#